data_9ab96efdd01c54879a1cf8a47d46e551
#
_entry.id   9ab96efdd01c54879a1cf8a47d46e551
#
_cell.length_a   1.000
_cell.length_b   1.000
_cell.length_c   1.000
_cell.angle_alpha   90.00
_cell.angle_beta   90.00
_cell.angle_gamma   90.00
#
_symmetry.space_group_name_H-M   'P 1'
#
loop_
_entity.id
_entity.type
_entity.pdbx_description
1 polymer ?
#
loop_
_entity_poly.entity_id
_entity_poly.type
_entity_poly.pdbx_seq_one_letter_code
_entity_poly.pdbx_strand_id
1 'polypeptide(L)'
;CIRDRQILAFSLPLMLSNVLQVLFNMSDIAVVGRFSGPIALGAVGSTATLVTLFTGFLIGLGSGINALVARFLGAGSREETQRTVHTALALSLIFGAVLLLLGELTAVPLLKLLGTKEELIDGATIYLRIYFLGMPAMALYNFGNAVLSAAGDTRRPLLYLLIAGILNVALNLFFVIVCGMSADGVALASILTQYLSSVLILIALVRTQDAYGVRPKCIRLHRDKLAPLLTLCCSAGLQNAIFAVANLFIQAGVNRFDALMVEGNSAAANADGLIYDVMAAFHTACAS
;
A
#
# COMPACT_ATOMS: atom_id res chain seq x y z
N CYS A 1 22.89 19.33 12.60
CA CYS A 1 22.82 19.52 14.04
C CYS A 1 21.61 18.90 14.71
N ILE A 2 20.83 19.58 15.58
CA ILE A 2 19.66 18.95 16.26
C ILE A 2 18.58 18.58 15.27
N ARG A 3 18.32 19.43 14.29
CA ARG A 3 17.32 19.26 13.23
C ARG A 3 17.63 18.05 12.33
N ASP A 4 18.91 17.87 11.97
CA ASP A 4 19.35 16.75 11.13
C ASP A 4 19.17 15.42 11.85
N ARG A 5 19.46 15.36 13.15
CA ARG A 5 19.26 14.17 13.99
C ARG A 5 17.77 13.81 14.12
N GLN A 6 16.89 14.80 14.17
CA GLN A 6 15.45 14.59 14.24
C GLN A 6 14.92 14.04 12.91
N ILE A 7 15.35 14.61 11.77
CA ILE A 7 14.99 14.12 10.43
C ILE A 7 15.45 12.67 10.24
N LEU A 8 16.70 12.36 10.60
CA LEU A 8 17.22 10.99 10.51
C LEU A 8 16.45 10.02 11.40
N ALA A 9 16.15 10.40 12.65
CA ALA A 9 15.41 9.56 13.59
C ALA A 9 13.97 9.31 13.14
N PHE A 10 13.37 10.23 12.37
CA PHE A 10 12.04 10.10 11.79
C PHE A 10 12.07 9.29 10.49
N SER A 11 13.08 9.49 9.63
CA SER A 11 13.22 8.81 8.36
C SER A 11 13.56 7.33 8.52
N LEU A 12 14.35 6.97 9.54
CA LEU A 12 14.82 5.59 9.74
C LEU A 12 13.67 4.56 9.87
N PRO A 13 12.62 4.78 10.70
CA PRO A 13 11.49 3.87 10.74
C PRO A 13 10.71 3.79 9.42
N LEU A 14 10.61 4.89 8.67
CA LEU A 14 9.96 4.88 7.35
C LEU A 14 10.74 4.07 6.33
N MET A 15 12.07 4.26 6.27
CA MET A 15 12.95 3.46 5.43
C MET A 15 12.83 1.97 5.78
N LEU A 16 12.84 1.65 7.07
CA LEU A 16 12.71 0.26 7.54
C LEU A 16 11.34 -0.33 7.18
N SER A 17 10.27 0.47 7.23
CA SER A 17 8.93 0.05 6.79
C SER A 17 8.90 -0.31 5.30
N ASN A 18 9.52 0.51 4.44
CA ASN A 18 9.59 0.25 3.01
C ASN A 18 10.39 -1.03 2.72
N VAL A 19 11.56 -1.19 3.34
CA VAL A 19 12.40 -2.39 3.20
C VAL A 19 11.63 -3.64 3.67
N LEU A 20 10.93 -3.58 4.80
CA LEU A 20 10.10 -4.68 5.28
C LEU A 20 8.99 -5.05 4.30
N GLN A 21 8.31 -4.08 3.70
CA GLN A 21 7.29 -4.35 2.68
C GLN A 21 7.87 -5.10 1.48
N VAL A 22 9.04 -4.69 1.00
CA VAL A 22 9.74 -5.41 -0.09
C VAL A 22 10.08 -6.83 0.33
N LEU A 23 10.63 -7.03 1.54
CA LEU A 23 10.97 -8.36 2.05
C LEU A 23 9.74 -9.27 2.18
N PHE A 24 8.60 -8.75 2.62
CA PHE A 24 7.36 -9.52 2.71
C PHE A 24 6.83 -9.90 1.32
N ASN A 25 6.84 -8.97 0.36
CA ASN A 25 6.49 -9.29 -1.04
C ASN A 25 7.42 -10.36 -1.65
N MET A 26 8.72 -10.27 -1.38
CA MET A 26 9.67 -11.30 -1.82
C MET A 26 9.39 -12.65 -1.16
N SER A 27 9.00 -12.65 0.12
CA SER A 27 8.61 -13.87 0.84
C SER A 27 7.38 -14.51 0.23
N ASP A 28 6.35 -13.72 -0.12
CA ASP A 28 5.14 -14.18 -0.80
C ASP A 28 5.48 -14.89 -2.12
N ILE A 29 6.32 -14.24 -2.94
CA ILE A 29 6.78 -14.79 -4.22
C ILE A 29 7.60 -16.06 -4.01
N ALA A 30 8.48 -16.10 -3.01
CA ALA A 30 9.32 -17.26 -2.71
C ALA A 30 8.47 -18.45 -2.24
N VAL A 31 7.46 -18.24 -1.41
CA VAL A 31 6.56 -19.29 -0.95
C VAL A 31 5.75 -19.87 -2.12
N VAL A 32 5.16 -19.01 -2.96
CA VAL A 32 4.43 -19.47 -4.15
C VAL A 32 5.35 -20.23 -5.10
N GLY A 33 6.51 -19.68 -5.41
CA GLY A 33 7.46 -20.31 -6.35
C GLY A 33 7.98 -21.65 -5.87
N ARG A 34 8.22 -21.80 -4.56
CA ARG A 34 8.78 -23.04 -3.99
C ARG A 34 7.74 -24.15 -3.82
N PHE A 35 6.51 -23.81 -3.41
CA PHE A 35 5.52 -24.79 -2.97
C PHE A 35 4.33 -24.94 -3.91
N SER A 36 3.95 -23.89 -4.69
CA SER A 36 2.77 -23.93 -5.56
C SER A 36 3.12 -24.11 -7.05
N GLY A 37 4.41 -24.05 -7.40
CA GLY A 37 4.88 -24.32 -8.75
C GLY A 37 4.81 -23.13 -9.73
N PRO A 38 5.30 -23.33 -10.98
CA PRO A 38 5.53 -22.23 -11.92
C PRO A 38 4.24 -21.58 -12.43
N ILE A 39 3.12 -22.34 -12.54
CA ILE A 39 1.83 -21.79 -12.98
C ILE A 39 1.29 -20.80 -11.96
N ALA A 40 1.33 -21.14 -10.67
CA ALA A 40 0.90 -20.24 -9.60
C ALA A 40 1.78 -19.00 -9.52
N LEU A 41 3.10 -19.17 -9.66
CA LEU A 41 4.04 -18.06 -9.69
C LEU A 41 3.78 -17.14 -10.89
N GLY A 42 3.50 -17.70 -12.07
CA GLY A 42 3.12 -16.95 -13.25
C GLY A 42 1.80 -16.18 -13.08
N ALA A 43 0.81 -16.78 -12.40
CA ALA A 43 -0.46 -16.15 -12.09
C ALA A 43 -0.25 -14.93 -11.17
N VAL A 44 0.49 -15.07 -10.07
CA VAL A 44 0.81 -13.95 -9.16
C VAL A 44 1.63 -12.88 -9.90
N GLY A 45 2.64 -13.27 -10.66
CA GLY A 45 3.49 -12.35 -11.44
C GLY A 45 2.70 -11.52 -12.45
N SER A 46 1.71 -12.13 -13.14
CA SER A 46 0.87 -11.42 -14.11
C SER A 46 -0.06 -10.36 -13.47
N THR A 47 -0.34 -10.47 -12.17
CA THR A 47 -1.17 -9.50 -11.42
C THR A 47 -0.36 -8.36 -10.82
N ALA A 48 0.96 -8.51 -10.68
CA ALA A 48 1.85 -7.59 -9.96
C ALA A 48 1.69 -6.13 -10.39
N THR A 49 1.54 -5.90 -11.68
CA THR A 49 1.35 -4.56 -12.25
C THR A 49 0.03 -3.93 -11.83
N LEU A 50 -1.08 -4.69 -11.88
CA LEU A 50 -2.39 -4.19 -11.44
C LEU A 50 -2.37 -3.92 -9.94
N VAL A 51 -1.79 -4.81 -9.16
CA VAL A 51 -1.59 -4.62 -7.72
C VAL A 51 -0.83 -3.33 -7.47
N THR A 52 0.30 -3.11 -8.14
CA THR A 52 1.12 -1.88 -8.00
C THR A 52 0.33 -0.63 -8.39
N LEU A 53 -0.48 -0.67 -9.44
CA LEU A 53 -1.32 0.44 -9.87
C LEU A 53 -2.32 0.85 -8.78
N PHE A 54 -3.09 -0.10 -8.26
CA PHE A 54 -4.12 0.17 -7.26
C PHE A 54 -3.52 0.53 -5.89
N THR A 55 -2.46 -0.15 -5.47
CA THR A 55 -1.77 0.15 -4.21
C THR A 55 -1.05 1.49 -4.27
N GLY A 56 -0.40 1.80 -5.38
CA GLY A 56 0.26 3.10 -5.62
C GLY A 56 -0.72 4.26 -5.53
N PHE A 57 -1.94 4.10 -6.06
CA PHE A 57 -2.99 5.10 -5.90
C PHE A 57 -3.35 5.32 -4.42
N LEU A 58 -3.54 4.25 -3.63
CA LEU A 58 -3.83 4.35 -2.20
C LEU A 58 -2.67 4.96 -1.39
N ILE A 59 -1.42 4.66 -1.75
CA ILE A 59 -0.23 5.28 -1.13
C ILE A 59 -0.25 6.79 -1.42
N GLY A 60 -0.56 7.19 -2.64
CA GLY A 60 -0.71 8.59 -3.01
C GLY A 60 -1.81 9.31 -2.23
N LEU A 61 -2.96 8.64 -2.02
CA LEU A 61 -4.01 9.17 -1.14
C LEU A 61 -3.47 9.44 0.27
N GLY A 62 -2.68 8.51 0.83
CA GLY A 62 -2.02 8.67 2.13
C GLY A 62 -1.11 9.91 2.17
N SER A 63 -0.33 10.15 1.11
CA SER A 63 0.54 11.33 1.03
C SER A 63 -0.24 12.65 1.07
N GLY A 64 -1.38 12.73 0.36
CA GLY A 64 -2.26 13.91 0.42
C GLY A 64 -2.86 14.14 1.80
N ILE A 65 -3.27 13.07 2.49
CA ILE A 65 -3.78 13.13 3.86
C ILE A 65 -2.66 13.61 4.81
N ASN A 66 -1.47 13.03 4.71
CA ASN A 66 -0.32 13.41 5.54
C ASN A 66 -0.04 14.91 5.43
N ALA A 67 0.08 15.45 4.22
CA ALA A 67 0.37 16.86 3.99
C ALA A 67 -0.66 17.79 4.64
N LEU A 68 -1.97 17.48 4.52
CA LEU A 68 -3.00 18.35 5.06
C LEU A 68 -3.11 18.23 6.59
N VAL A 69 -2.98 17.03 7.14
CA VAL A 69 -2.97 16.80 8.59
C VAL A 69 -1.76 17.46 9.24
N ALA A 70 -0.55 17.29 8.67
CA ALA A 70 0.67 17.91 9.14
C ALA A 70 0.56 19.44 9.16
N ARG A 71 -0.04 20.04 8.12
CA ARG A 71 -0.28 21.49 8.05
C ARG A 71 -1.13 22.00 9.22
N PHE A 72 -2.25 21.34 9.54
CA PHE A 72 -3.14 21.81 10.62
C PHE A 72 -2.58 21.46 12.00
N LEU A 73 -1.85 20.37 12.16
CA LEU A 73 -1.13 20.05 13.39
C LEU A 73 -0.02 21.09 13.65
N GLY A 74 0.77 21.44 12.63
CA GLY A 74 1.80 22.45 12.71
C GLY A 74 1.26 23.86 13.01
N ALA A 75 0.03 24.17 12.55
CA ALA A 75 -0.66 25.41 12.88
C ALA A 75 -1.29 25.42 14.29
N GLY A 76 -1.22 24.31 15.04
CA GLY A 76 -1.80 24.19 16.39
C GLY A 76 -3.34 24.19 16.43
N SER A 77 -4.01 24.05 15.27
CA SER A 77 -5.46 24.10 15.17
C SER A 77 -6.08 22.73 15.41
N ARG A 78 -6.46 22.49 16.68
CA ARG A 78 -7.06 21.21 17.10
C ARG A 78 -8.36 20.87 16.36
N GLU A 79 -9.22 21.85 16.19
CA GLU A 79 -10.54 21.66 15.54
C GLU A 79 -10.38 21.32 14.05
N GLU A 80 -9.53 22.07 13.35
CA GLU A 80 -9.25 21.85 11.93
C GLU A 80 -8.58 20.48 11.69
N THR A 81 -7.67 20.09 12.58
CA THR A 81 -7.05 18.76 12.54
C THR A 81 -8.08 17.66 12.70
N GLN A 82 -8.96 17.76 13.70
CA GLN A 82 -10.00 16.76 13.92
C GLN A 82 -10.96 16.66 12.73
N ARG A 83 -11.45 17.77 12.20
CA ARG A 83 -12.33 17.80 11.01
C ARG A 83 -11.63 17.14 9.80
N THR A 84 -10.34 17.42 9.61
CA THR A 84 -9.55 16.85 8.52
C THR A 84 -9.38 15.34 8.69
N VAL A 85 -8.99 14.86 9.88
CA VAL A 85 -8.80 13.44 10.17
C VAL A 85 -10.09 12.63 9.98
N HIS A 86 -11.24 13.14 10.50
CA HIS A 86 -12.51 12.43 10.33
C HIS A 86 -13.00 12.42 8.88
N THR A 87 -12.79 13.50 8.14
CA THR A 87 -13.11 13.55 6.69
C THR A 87 -12.21 12.64 5.89
N ALA A 88 -10.91 12.59 6.22
CA ALA A 88 -9.93 11.71 5.58
C ALA A 88 -10.25 10.22 5.84
N LEU A 89 -10.67 9.86 7.05
CA LEU A 89 -11.10 8.50 7.36
C LEU A 89 -12.32 8.08 6.52
N ALA A 90 -13.33 8.95 6.44
CA ALA A 90 -14.52 8.67 5.64
C ALA A 90 -14.17 8.55 4.15
N LEU A 91 -13.31 9.42 3.63
CA LEU A 91 -12.81 9.35 2.25
C LEU A 91 -12.03 8.06 1.97
N SER A 92 -11.16 7.65 2.89
CA SER A 92 -10.37 6.43 2.74
C SER A 92 -11.26 5.19 2.67
N LEU A 93 -12.32 5.13 3.47
CA LEU A 93 -13.33 4.07 3.38
C LEU A 93 -14.06 4.08 2.03
N ILE A 94 -14.47 5.26 1.55
CA ILE A 94 -15.13 5.42 0.25
C ILE A 94 -14.20 4.98 -0.88
N PHE A 95 -12.96 5.46 -0.91
CA PHE A 95 -11.99 5.06 -1.93
C PHE A 95 -11.66 3.56 -1.87
N GLY A 96 -11.50 3.00 -0.67
CA GLY A 96 -11.29 1.57 -0.50
C GLY A 96 -12.45 0.74 -1.05
N ALA A 97 -13.70 1.15 -0.79
CA ALA A 97 -14.89 0.49 -1.33
C ALA A 97 -15.03 0.68 -2.84
N VAL A 98 -14.74 1.87 -3.37
CA VAL A 98 -14.76 2.13 -4.82
C VAL A 98 -13.70 1.29 -5.53
N LEU A 99 -12.48 1.21 -5.00
CA LEU A 99 -11.41 0.41 -5.61
C LEU A 99 -11.70 -1.09 -5.51
N LEU A 100 -12.33 -1.56 -4.42
CA LEU A 100 -12.83 -2.93 -4.34
C LEU A 100 -13.82 -3.22 -5.47
N LEU A 101 -14.86 -2.39 -5.62
CA LEU A 101 -15.89 -2.58 -6.64
C LEU A 101 -15.32 -2.48 -8.06
N LEU A 102 -14.50 -1.47 -8.32
CA LEU A 102 -13.83 -1.33 -9.62
C LEU A 102 -12.92 -2.51 -9.91
N GLY A 103 -12.13 -2.94 -8.91
CA GLY A 103 -11.24 -4.08 -9.04
C GLY A 103 -11.99 -5.38 -9.37
N GLU A 104 -13.05 -5.68 -8.64
CA GLU A 104 -13.88 -6.87 -8.90
C GLU A 104 -14.50 -6.86 -10.29
N LEU A 105 -15.01 -5.71 -10.73
CA LEU A 105 -15.65 -5.57 -12.05
C LEU A 105 -14.63 -5.60 -13.20
N THR A 106 -13.42 -5.09 -12.97
CA THR A 106 -12.42 -4.92 -14.05
C THR A 106 -11.29 -5.95 -14.02
N ALA A 107 -11.22 -6.84 -13.02
CA ALA A 107 -10.15 -7.83 -12.88
C ALA A 107 -9.92 -8.65 -14.16
N VAL A 108 -10.94 -9.29 -14.70
CA VAL A 108 -10.83 -10.13 -15.91
C VAL A 108 -10.53 -9.30 -17.16
N PRO A 109 -11.25 -8.19 -17.45
CA PRO A 109 -10.93 -7.33 -18.59
C PRO A 109 -9.50 -6.79 -18.55
N LEU A 110 -9.01 -6.37 -17.39
CA LEU A 110 -7.65 -5.83 -17.24
C LEU A 110 -6.58 -6.90 -17.45
N LEU A 111 -6.76 -8.12 -16.93
CA LEU A 111 -5.84 -9.23 -17.16
C LEU A 111 -5.77 -9.61 -18.65
N LYS A 112 -6.89 -9.62 -19.34
CA LYS A 112 -6.94 -9.84 -20.79
C LYS A 112 -6.25 -8.72 -21.56
N LEU A 113 -6.48 -7.47 -21.18
CA LEU A 113 -5.82 -6.30 -21.78
C LEU A 113 -4.30 -6.35 -21.63
N LEU A 114 -3.80 -6.86 -20.49
CA LEU A 114 -2.37 -7.05 -20.24
C LEU A 114 -1.77 -8.26 -20.99
N GLY A 115 -2.58 -9.02 -21.74
CA GLY A 115 -2.11 -10.16 -22.49
C GLY A 115 -1.75 -11.37 -21.62
N THR A 116 -2.38 -11.51 -20.45
CA THR A 116 -2.17 -12.68 -19.57
C THR A 116 -2.54 -13.96 -20.32
N LYS A 117 -1.66 -14.96 -20.30
CA LYS A 117 -1.87 -16.24 -20.98
C LYS A 117 -3.11 -16.95 -20.43
N GLU A 118 -3.85 -17.64 -21.30
CA GLU A 118 -5.09 -18.34 -20.93
C GLU A 118 -4.89 -19.34 -19.78
N GLU A 119 -3.76 -20.02 -19.75
CA GLU A 119 -3.39 -20.97 -18.69
C GLU A 119 -3.25 -20.32 -17.29
N LEU A 120 -2.98 -19.03 -17.23
CA LEU A 120 -2.75 -18.27 -15.98
C LEU A 120 -3.97 -17.45 -15.57
N ILE A 121 -4.93 -17.22 -16.48
CA ILE A 121 -6.03 -16.26 -16.30
C ILE A 121 -6.89 -16.61 -15.10
N ASP A 122 -7.21 -17.88 -14.91
CA ASP A 122 -8.08 -18.34 -13.82
C ASP A 122 -7.40 -18.12 -12.46
N GLY A 123 -6.16 -18.57 -12.31
CA GLY A 123 -5.38 -18.36 -11.08
C GLY A 123 -5.13 -16.89 -10.78
N ALA A 124 -4.77 -16.10 -11.81
CA ALA A 124 -4.58 -14.66 -11.70
C ALA A 124 -5.88 -13.93 -11.31
N THR A 125 -7.01 -14.33 -11.86
CA THR A 125 -8.32 -13.75 -11.53
C THR A 125 -8.70 -14.01 -10.07
N ILE A 126 -8.54 -15.26 -9.60
CA ILE A 126 -8.85 -15.63 -8.22
C ILE A 126 -7.95 -14.84 -7.27
N TYR A 127 -6.62 -14.82 -7.52
CA TYR A 127 -5.66 -14.06 -6.73
C TYR A 127 -6.04 -12.58 -6.66
N LEU A 128 -6.32 -11.97 -7.81
CA LEU A 128 -6.61 -10.54 -7.90
C LEU A 128 -7.93 -10.16 -7.21
N ARG A 129 -8.97 -10.97 -7.36
CA ARG A 129 -10.25 -10.77 -6.66
C ARG A 129 -10.08 -10.86 -5.15
N ILE A 130 -9.40 -11.90 -4.66
CA ILE A 130 -9.10 -12.00 -3.24
C ILE A 130 -8.32 -10.76 -2.79
N TYR A 131 -7.32 -10.32 -3.55
CA TYR A 131 -6.52 -9.14 -3.23
C TYR A 131 -7.37 -7.86 -3.14
N PHE A 132 -8.34 -7.68 -4.05
CA PHE A 132 -9.24 -6.52 -4.03
C PHE A 132 -10.13 -6.47 -2.79
N LEU A 133 -10.50 -7.61 -2.20
CA LEU A 133 -11.18 -7.63 -0.90
C LEU A 133 -10.34 -6.96 0.21
N GLY A 134 -9.04 -6.90 0.06
CA GLY A 134 -8.13 -6.19 0.97
C GLY A 134 -8.06 -4.67 0.77
N MET A 135 -8.60 -4.11 -0.33
CA MET A 135 -8.49 -2.67 -0.63
C MET A 135 -9.04 -1.74 0.45
N PRO A 136 -10.20 -2.01 1.08
CA PRO A 136 -10.68 -1.20 2.19
C PRO A 136 -9.73 -1.20 3.39
N ALA A 137 -9.14 -2.35 3.72
CA ALA A 137 -8.16 -2.45 4.80
C ALA A 137 -6.87 -1.70 4.48
N MET A 138 -6.40 -1.81 3.23
CA MET A 138 -5.23 -1.08 2.76
C MET A 138 -5.45 0.43 2.76
N ALA A 139 -6.62 0.90 2.34
CA ALA A 139 -6.98 2.32 2.41
C ALA A 139 -6.97 2.83 3.86
N LEU A 140 -7.53 2.06 4.80
CA LEU A 140 -7.53 2.38 6.24
C LEU A 140 -6.12 2.37 6.84
N TYR A 141 -5.29 1.41 6.45
CA TYR A 141 -3.90 1.37 6.90
C TYR A 141 -3.12 2.59 6.40
N ASN A 142 -3.21 2.93 5.10
CA ASN A 142 -2.55 4.10 4.53
C ASN A 142 -3.04 5.41 5.17
N PHE A 143 -4.35 5.53 5.45
CA PHE A 143 -4.91 6.65 6.21
C PHE A 143 -4.26 6.76 7.59
N GLY A 144 -4.26 5.67 8.37
CA GLY A 144 -3.73 5.67 9.72
C GLY A 144 -2.23 5.94 9.77
N ASN A 145 -1.47 5.36 8.82
CA ASN A 145 -0.05 5.62 8.65
C ASN A 145 0.20 7.10 8.33
N ALA A 146 -0.57 7.69 7.42
CA ALA A 146 -0.47 9.10 7.06
C ALA A 146 -0.71 10.03 8.26
N VAL A 147 -1.76 9.76 9.07
CA VAL A 147 -2.10 10.55 10.26
C VAL A 147 -1.03 10.43 11.34
N LEU A 148 -0.56 9.21 11.64
CA LEU A 148 0.49 8.99 12.65
C LEU A 148 1.82 9.61 12.21
N SER A 149 2.18 9.47 10.94
CA SER A 149 3.39 10.10 10.38
C SER A 149 3.31 11.64 10.45
N ALA A 150 2.16 12.22 10.10
CA ALA A 150 1.93 13.66 10.26
C ALA A 150 2.05 14.15 11.71
N ALA A 151 1.72 13.28 12.68
CA ALA A 151 1.89 13.55 14.11
C ALA A 151 3.32 13.27 14.64
N GLY A 152 4.25 12.83 13.77
CA GLY A 152 5.63 12.53 14.15
C GLY A 152 5.84 11.10 14.67
N ASP A 153 4.81 10.25 14.69
CA ASP A 153 4.90 8.88 15.17
C ASP A 153 5.01 7.88 14.01
N THR A 154 6.24 7.61 13.60
CA THR A 154 6.54 6.60 12.56
C THR A 154 6.86 5.22 13.15
N ARG A 155 7.02 5.11 14.48
CA ARG A 155 7.37 3.85 15.15
C ARG A 155 6.20 2.90 15.28
N ARG A 156 5.00 3.42 15.60
CA ARG A 156 3.80 2.59 15.73
C ARG A 156 3.39 1.93 14.41
N PRO A 157 3.31 2.65 13.27
CA PRO A 157 3.06 2.01 11.98
C PRO A 157 4.06 0.93 11.62
N LEU A 158 5.37 1.17 11.86
CA LEU A 158 6.43 0.19 11.65
C LEU A 158 6.21 -1.08 12.48
N LEU A 159 5.87 -0.93 13.77
CA LEU A 159 5.62 -2.07 14.65
C LEU A 159 4.41 -2.89 14.17
N TYR A 160 3.33 -2.23 13.78
CA TYR A 160 2.13 -2.91 13.26
C TYR A 160 2.41 -3.63 11.95
N LEU A 161 3.20 -3.02 11.07
CA LEU A 161 3.65 -3.65 9.84
C LEU A 161 4.53 -4.88 10.12
N LEU A 162 5.44 -4.79 11.09
CA LEU A 162 6.30 -5.91 11.48
C LEU A 162 5.48 -7.09 12.02
N ILE A 163 4.53 -6.82 12.92
CA ILE A 163 3.64 -7.86 13.47
C ILE A 163 2.84 -8.52 12.34
N ALA A 164 2.24 -7.71 11.47
CA ALA A 164 1.46 -8.20 10.35
C ALA A 164 2.31 -8.99 9.35
N GLY A 165 3.53 -8.54 9.07
CA GLY A 165 4.42 -9.23 8.15
C GLY A 165 4.92 -10.57 8.66
N ILE A 166 5.27 -10.68 9.95
CA ILE A 166 5.62 -11.97 10.56
C ILE A 166 4.42 -12.92 10.47
N LEU A 167 3.22 -12.43 10.78
CA LEU A 167 2.00 -13.23 10.68
C LEU A 167 1.69 -13.60 9.21
N ASN A 168 1.96 -12.70 8.26
CA ASN A 168 1.78 -12.97 6.84
C ASN A 168 2.63 -14.17 6.39
N VAL A 169 3.92 -14.17 6.72
CA VAL A 169 4.81 -15.30 6.39
C VAL A 169 4.31 -16.61 7.03
N ALA A 170 3.88 -16.57 8.29
CA ALA A 170 3.34 -17.74 8.97
C ALA A 170 2.05 -18.25 8.32
N LEU A 171 1.12 -17.35 7.96
CA LEU A 171 -0.13 -17.70 7.28
C LEU A 171 0.10 -18.20 5.85
N ASN A 172 1.06 -17.63 5.12
CA ASN A 172 1.45 -18.11 3.79
C ASN A 172 1.89 -19.57 3.85
N LEU A 173 2.80 -19.89 4.78
CA LEU A 173 3.27 -21.27 4.97
C LEU A 173 2.11 -22.19 5.41
N PHE A 174 1.25 -21.72 6.28
CA PHE A 174 0.09 -22.49 6.74
C PHE A 174 -0.89 -22.79 5.60
N PHE A 175 -1.33 -21.78 4.85
CA PHE A 175 -2.30 -21.98 3.76
C PHE A 175 -1.71 -22.79 2.61
N VAL A 176 -0.45 -22.57 2.26
CA VAL A 176 0.17 -23.26 1.13
C VAL A 176 0.58 -24.70 1.51
N ILE A 177 1.22 -24.91 2.67
CA ILE A 177 1.75 -26.22 3.05
C ILE A 177 0.70 -27.09 3.73
N VAL A 178 -0.07 -26.53 4.69
CA VAL A 178 -1.00 -27.34 5.50
C VAL A 178 -2.36 -27.45 4.81
N CYS A 179 -2.88 -26.34 4.24
CA CYS A 179 -4.17 -26.33 3.58
C CYS A 179 -4.10 -26.75 2.10
N GLY A 180 -2.89 -26.86 1.51
CA GLY A 180 -2.70 -27.22 0.10
C GLY A 180 -3.22 -26.17 -0.89
N MET A 181 -3.37 -24.90 -0.43
CA MET A 181 -3.78 -23.78 -1.27
C MET A 181 -2.62 -23.33 -2.16
N SER A 182 -2.91 -22.62 -3.22
CA SER A 182 -1.94 -22.13 -4.18
C SER A 182 -1.79 -20.59 -4.05
N ALA A 183 -1.86 -19.85 -5.16
CA ALA A 183 -1.83 -18.40 -5.18
C ALA A 183 -2.95 -17.74 -4.35
N ASP A 184 -4.11 -18.37 -4.31
CA ASP A 184 -5.27 -17.98 -3.51
C ASP A 184 -4.97 -17.96 -2.00
N GLY A 185 -4.19 -18.94 -1.50
CA GLY A 185 -3.77 -18.99 -0.10
C GLY A 185 -2.87 -17.82 0.29
N VAL A 186 -1.94 -17.44 -0.59
CA VAL A 186 -1.06 -16.28 -0.36
C VAL A 186 -1.84 -14.97 -0.42
N ALA A 187 -2.77 -14.83 -1.36
CA ALA A 187 -3.67 -13.67 -1.40
C ALA A 187 -4.49 -13.55 -0.10
N LEU A 188 -5.03 -14.68 0.38
CA LEU A 188 -5.80 -14.71 1.62
C LEU A 188 -4.96 -14.33 2.85
N ALA A 189 -3.74 -14.83 2.96
CA ALA A 189 -2.80 -14.45 4.02
C ALA A 189 -2.53 -12.94 4.00
N SER A 190 -2.26 -12.38 2.82
CA SER A 190 -1.97 -10.97 2.63
C SER A 190 -3.14 -10.08 3.05
N ILE A 191 -4.38 -10.41 2.67
CA ILE A 191 -5.54 -9.60 3.07
C ILE A 191 -5.85 -9.72 4.56
N LEU A 192 -5.74 -10.91 5.17
CA LEU A 192 -5.96 -11.09 6.60
C LEU A 192 -4.98 -10.25 7.44
N THR A 193 -3.72 -10.24 7.06
CA THR A 193 -2.68 -9.44 7.74
C THR A 193 -2.84 -7.95 7.48
N GLN A 194 -3.34 -7.57 6.31
CA GLN A 194 -3.67 -6.19 6.00
C GLN A 194 -4.85 -5.69 6.86
N TYR A 195 -5.89 -6.51 7.06
CA TYR A 195 -6.98 -6.20 8.00
C TYR A 195 -6.47 -6.09 9.43
N LEU A 196 -5.57 -6.99 9.87
CA LEU A 196 -4.96 -6.90 11.19
C LEU A 196 -4.22 -5.57 11.37
N SER A 197 -3.36 -5.19 10.42
CA SER A 197 -2.63 -3.92 10.46
C SER A 197 -3.56 -2.72 10.54
N SER A 198 -4.62 -2.72 9.73
CA SER A 198 -5.61 -1.63 9.71
C SER A 198 -6.38 -1.52 11.02
N VAL A 199 -6.74 -2.64 11.63
CA VAL A 199 -7.40 -2.66 12.95
C VAL A 199 -6.45 -2.14 14.04
N LEU A 200 -5.20 -2.59 14.06
CA LEU A 200 -4.21 -2.14 15.05
C LEU A 200 -3.99 -0.62 14.97
N ILE A 201 -3.85 -0.07 13.75
CA ILE A 201 -3.64 1.36 13.56
C ILE A 201 -4.89 2.18 13.93
N LEU A 202 -6.09 1.69 13.63
CA LEU A 202 -7.34 2.32 14.04
C LEU A 202 -7.52 2.31 15.56
N ILE A 203 -7.20 1.20 16.24
CA ILE A 203 -7.23 1.12 17.70
C ILE A 203 -6.28 2.15 18.30
N ALA A 204 -5.08 2.31 17.73
CA ALA A 204 -4.13 3.31 18.19
C ALA A 204 -4.69 4.73 18.06
N LEU A 205 -5.30 5.07 16.92
CA LEU A 205 -5.91 6.38 16.67
C LEU A 205 -7.13 6.65 17.58
N VAL A 206 -7.97 5.63 17.83
CA VAL A 206 -9.14 5.77 18.72
C VAL A 206 -8.73 5.95 20.18
N ARG A 207 -7.64 5.30 20.62
CA ARG A 207 -7.12 5.45 21.99
C ARG A 207 -6.36 6.75 22.22
N THR A 208 -5.94 7.42 21.17
CA THR A 208 -5.18 8.68 21.25
C THR A 208 -6.13 9.83 21.64
N GLN A 209 -5.74 10.62 22.65
CA GLN A 209 -6.49 11.80 23.12
C GLN A 209 -6.03 13.12 22.48
N ASP A 210 -5.03 13.06 21.64
CA ASP A 210 -4.47 14.20 20.93
C ASP A 210 -5.42 14.75 19.85
N ALA A 211 -5.03 15.85 19.22
CA ALA A 211 -5.80 16.51 18.18
C ALA A 211 -6.13 15.62 16.96
N TYR A 212 -5.27 14.63 16.68
CA TYR A 212 -5.43 13.68 15.56
C TYR A 212 -6.17 12.40 15.94
N GLY A 213 -6.62 12.25 17.19
CA GLY A 213 -7.38 11.09 17.64
C GLY A 213 -8.72 10.94 16.92
N VAL A 214 -9.04 9.71 16.51
CA VAL A 214 -10.30 9.38 15.84
C VAL A 214 -11.39 9.15 16.88
N ARG A 215 -12.52 9.85 16.72
CA ARG A 215 -13.72 9.65 17.54
C ARG A 215 -14.82 9.07 16.67
N PRO A 216 -15.24 7.81 16.85
CA PRO A 216 -16.24 7.16 15.98
C PRO A 216 -17.54 7.92 15.82
N LYS A 217 -17.98 8.62 16.88
CA LYS A 217 -19.22 9.43 16.87
C LYS A 217 -19.10 10.72 16.05
N CYS A 218 -17.89 11.15 15.72
CA CYS A 218 -17.62 12.40 15.00
C CYS A 218 -17.22 12.17 13.53
N ILE A 219 -17.27 10.94 13.04
CA ILE A 219 -16.94 10.63 11.64
C ILE A 219 -18.00 11.25 10.74
N ARG A 220 -17.63 12.33 10.03
CA ARG A 220 -18.49 13.04 9.09
C ARG A 220 -17.64 13.61 7.95
N LEU A 221 -18.24 13.73 6.78
CA LEU A 221 -17.65 14.46 5.66
C LEU A 221 -17.87 15.96 5.86
N HIS A 222 -16.83 16.69 6.24
CA HIS A 222 -16.88 18.14 6.36
C HIS A 222 -16.61 18.76 4.99
N ARG A 223 -17.57 19.50 4.45
CA ARG A 223 -17.51 20.08 3.09
C ARG A 223 -16.33 21.02 2.89
N ASP A 224 -15.93 21.74 3.92
CA ASP A 224 -14.79 22.65 3.94
C ASP A 224 -13.44 21.93 3.82
N LYS A 225 -13.35 20.64 4.25
CA LYS A 225 -12.16 19.80 4.16
C LYS A 225 -12.17 18.86 2.96
N LEU A 226 -13.36 18.59 2.42
CA LEU A 226 -13.53 17.63 1.33
C LEU A 226 -12.77 18.05 0.07
N ALA A 227 -12.95 19.29 -0.38
CA ALA A 227 -12.33 19.78 -1.61
C ALA A 227 -10.79 19.81 -1.53
N PRO A 228 -10.14 20.37 -0.47
CA PRO A 228 -8.70 20.32 -0.32
C PRO A 228 -8.16 18.89 -0.24
N LEU A 229 -8.84 17.99 0.51
CA LEU A 229 -8.43 16.58 0.61
C LEU A 229 -8.52 15.89 -0.75
N LEU A 230 -9.66 16.01 -1.45
CA LEU A 230 -9.81 15.41 -2.78
C LEU A 230 -8.75 15.91 -3.75
N THR A 231 -8.49 17.22 -3.78
CA THR A 231 -7.46 17.78 -4.66
C THR A 231 -6.08 17.19 -4.38
N LEU A 232 -5.64 17.17 -3.11
CA LEU A 232 -4.33 16.64 -2.74
C LEU A 232 -4.24 15.13 -2.92
N CYS A 233 -5.25 14.39 -2.42
CA CYS A 233 -5.27 12.94 -2.48
C CYS A 233 -5.35 12.43 -3.93
N CYS A 234 -6.28 12.98 -4.73
CA CYS A 234 -6.43 12.55 -6.13
C CYS A 234 -5.21 12.94 -6.97
N SER A 235 -4.62 14.13 -6.75
CA SER A 235 -3.42 14.54 -7.46
C SER A 235 -2.24 13.61 -7.15
N ALA A 236 -1.99 13.31 -5.88
CA ALA A 236 -0.90 12.42 -5.47
C ALA A 236 -1.17 10.96 -5.89
N GLY A 237 -2.41 10.48 -5.75
CA GLY A 237 -2.82 9.16 -6.19
C GLY A 237 -2.69 8.98 -7.70
N LEU A 238 -3.13 9.97 -8.48
CA LEU A 238 -3.03 9.97 -9.93
C LEU A 238 -1.57 10.04 -10.40
N GLN A 239 -0.73 10.82 -9.73
CA GLN A 239 0.71 10.88 -9.99
C GLN A 239 1.33 9.48 -9.86
N ASN A 240 1.10 8.77 -8.77
CA ASN A 240 1.63 7.41 -8.58
C ASN A 240 1.06 6.43 -9.61
N ALA A 241 -0.22 6.54 -9.97
CA ALA A 241 -0.82 5.73 -11.01
C ALA A 241 -0.19 5.97 -12.39
N ILE A 242 0.10 7.23 -12.75
CA ILE A 242 0.78 7.59 -14.01
C ILE A 242 2.19 7.00 -14.04
N PHE A 243 2.94 7.07 -12.93
CA PHE A 243 4.27 6.42 -12.85
C PHE A 243 4.18 4.91 -13.03
N ALA A 244 3.20 4.25 -12.41
CA ALA A 244 3.00 2.81 -12.60
C ALA A 244 2.70 2.47 -14.06
N VAL A 245 1.84 3.23 -14.74
CA VAL A 245 1.55 3.06 -16.17
C VAL A 245 2.77 3.34 -17.03
N ALA A 246 3.56 4.37 -16.72
CA ALA A 246 4.79 4.67 -17.46
C ALA A 246 5.79 3.51 -17.37
N ASN A 247 5.97 2.93 -16.18
CA ASN A 247 6.83 1.77 -15.98
C ASN A 247 6.37 0.54 -16.78
N LEU A 248 5.05 0.38 -16.98
CA LEU A 248 4.50 -0.64 -17.86
C LEU A 248 4.95 -0.49 -19.32
N PHE A 249 4.90 0.73 -19.85
CA PHE A 249 5.36 0.98 -21.21
C PHE A 249 6.85 0.74 -21.36
N ILE A 250 7.64 1.11 -20.35
CA ILE A 250 9.08 0.84 -20.31
C ILE A 250 9.32 -0.67 -20.32
N GLN A 251 8.64 -1.43 -19.44
CA GLN A 251 8.77 -2.88 -19.36
C GLN A 251 8.35 -3.56 -20.67
N ALA A 252 7.25 -3.11 -21.28
CA ALA A 252 6.81 -3.61 -22.59
C ALA A 252 7.84 -3.35 -23.69
N GLY A 253 8.55 -2.23 -23.62
CA GLY A 253 9.69 -1.92 -24.49
C GLY A 253 10.88 -2.85 -24.26
N VAL A 254 11.25 -3.04 -23.00
CA VAL A 254 12.37 -3.92 -22.61
C VAL A 254 12.10 -5.38 -22.99
N ASN A 255 10.87 -5.85 -22.89
CA ASN A 255 10.49 -7.22 -23.26
C ASN A 255 10.64 -7.54 -24.77
N ARG A 256 10.94 -6.54 -25.60
CA ARG A 256 11.27 -6.74 -27.03
C ARG A 256 12.72 -7.11 -27.28
N PHE A 257 13.58 -6.97 -26.27
CA PHE A 257 14.98 -7.38 -26.33
C PHE A 257 15.15 -8.86 -25.93
N ASP A 258 16.38 -9.34 -26.00
CA ASP A 258 16.71 -10.70 -25.60
C ASP A 258 16.52 -10.97 -24.09
N ALA A 259 16.46 -12.24 -23.71
CA ALA A 259 16.22 -12.65 -22.33
C ALA A 259 17.26 -12.09 -21.34
N LEU A 260 18.52 -11.99 -21.76
CA LEU A 260 19.62 -11.46 -20.93
C LEU A 260 19.40 -9.98 -20.59
N MET A 261 18.92 -9.20 -21.57
CA MET A 261 18.60 -7.79 -21.40
C MET A 261 17.41 -7.60 -20.45
N VAL A 262 16.39 -8.45 -20.55
CA VAL A 262 15.22 -8.44 -19.67
C VAL A 262 15.61 -8.77 -18.22
N GLU A 263 16.46 -9.80 -18.02
CA GLU A 263 16.98 -10.15 -16.70
C GLU A 263 17.82 -9.02 -16.09
N GLY A 264 18.73 -8.44 -16.89
CA GLY A 264 19.56 -7.32 -16.46
C GLY A 264 18.72 -6.09 -16.06
N ASN A 265 17.70 -5.76 -16.85
CA ASN A 265 16.77 -4.67 -16.53
C ASN A 265 15.98 -4.96 -15.25
N SER A 266 15.53 -6.20 -15.05
CA SER A 266 14.79 -6.58 -13.84
C SER A 266 15.66 -6.47 -12.59
N ALA A 267 16.93 -6.89 -12.66
CA ALA A 267 17.88 -6.72 -11.57
C ALA A 267 18.15 -5.22 -11.26
N ALA A 268 18.34 -4.41 -12.31
CA ALA A 268 18.56 -2.97 -12.17
C ALA A 268 17.32 -2.27 -11.57
N ALA A 269 16.12 -2.62 -12.03
CA ALA A 269 14.87 -2.04 -11.52
C ALA A 269 14.64 -2.36 -10.03
N ASN A 270 15.02 -3.56 -9.57
CA ASN A 270 14.95 -3.90 -8.14
C ASN A 270 15.94 -3.06 -7.31
N ALA A 271 17.16 -2.84 -7.81
CA ALA A 271 18.14 -1.98 -7.14
C ALA A 271 17.69 -0.51 -7.11
N ASP A 272 17.15 -0.02 -8.22
CA ASP A 272 16.59 1.35 -8.32
C ASP A 272 15.41 1.54 -7.36
N GLY A 273 14.53 0.55 -7.26
CA GLY A 273 13.41 0.55 -6.30
C GLY A 273 13.86 0.72 -4.85
N LEU A 274 14.92 0.03 -4.43
CA LEU A 274 15.47 0.19 -3.08
C LEU A 274 16.04 1.60 -2.84
N ILE A 275 16.71 2.18 -3.84
CA ILE A 275 17.23 3.55 -3.75
C ILE A 275 16.07 4.54 -3.68
N TYR A 276 15.04 4.34 -4.51
CA TYR A 276 13.84 5.18 -4.51
C TYR A 276 13.12 5.17 -3.17
N ASP A 277 12.96 3.99 -2.54
CA ASP A 277 12.30 3.84 -1.25
C ASP A 277 13.01 4.59 -0.13
N VAL A 278 14.35 4.60 -0.16
CA VAL A 278 15.16 5.41 0.77
C VAL A 278 14.91 6.90 0.53
N MET A 279 14.94 7.35 -0.72
CA MET A 279 14.67 8.76 -1.07
C MET A 279 13.25 9.18 -0.70
N ALA A 280 12.25 8.32 -0.94
CA ALA A 280 10.84 8.57 -0.61
C ALA A 280 10.63 8.73 0.90
N ALA A 281 11.36 7.97 1.73
CA ALA A 281 11.31 8.11 3.18
C ALA A 281 11.82 9.48 3.65
N PHE A 282 12.93 9.97 3.08
CA PHE A 282 13.43 11.32 3.37
C PHE A 282 12.46 12.40 2.88
N HIS A 283 11.89 12.24 1.69
CA HIS A 283 10.89 13.17 1.17
C HIS A 283 9.69 13.28 2.11
N THR A 284 9.15 12.14 2.58
CA THR A 284 8.04 12.10 3.54
C THR A 284 8.41 12.75 4.85
N ALA A 285 9.64 12.52 5.34
CA ALA A 285 10.14 13.14 6.58
C ALA A 285 10.27 14.67 6.47
N CYS A 286 10.59 15.18 5.28
CA CYS A 286 10.66 16.63 5.05
C CYS A 286 9.28 17.27 4.86
N ALA A 287 8.30 16.50 4.39
CA ALA A 287 6.92 16.96 4.17
C ALA A 287 6.08 16.98 5.45
N SER A 288 6.46 16.20 6.47
CA SER A 288 5.80 16.11 7.79
C SER A 288 6.42 17.08 8.79
#